data_b2a6517d9c0c5f08e7896038a721b371
#
_entry.id   b2a6517d9c0c5f08e7896038a721b371
#
_cell.length_a   1.000
_cell.length_b   1.000
_cell.length_c   1.000
_cell.angle_alpha   90.00
_cell.angle_beta   90.00
_cell.angle_gamma   90.00
#
_symmetry.space_group_name_H-M   'P 1'
#
loop_
_entity.id
_entity.type
_entity.pdbx_description
1 polymer ?
#
loop_
_entity_poly.entity_id
_entity_poly.type
_entity_poly.pdbx_seq_one_letter_code
_entity_poly.pdbx_strand_id
1 'polypeptide(L)'
;SVNPKTQDARISGSLASLCGLEKALSEELNNNNQSDSNEKHTIQNNFEIDVAIAKIILMQAQSMFLGGIPMLFYGDEVGYTNDYSYLGYPSKSYDNRWMHRPIIDWEKNALAKQKGTIENRIFSATQKLIQLRKSLAFFSDTKNITWLSPHNIHVAGFIRYNEEKKIYCLFNFNNKAAYITWFLFKEHGLAPIELVDLWSGKKHKVGSDHEYLVMEPYQFAVFELLS
;
A
#
# COMPACT_ATOMS: atom_id res chain seq x y z
N SER A 1 -19.44 -5.08 8.81
CA SER A 1 -20.24 -5.85 9.78
C SER A 1 -20.89 -4.92 10.81
N VAL A 2 -22.04 -5.32 11.36
CA VAL A 2 -22.74 -4.58 12.42
C VAL A 2 -22.41 -5.25 13.74
N ASN A 3 -21.98 -4.47 14.73
CA ASN A 3 -21.80 -4.97 16.09
C ASN A 3 -23.19 -5.22 16.70
N PRO A 4 -23.53 -6.45 17.10
CA PRO A 4 -24.89 -6.76 17.57
C PRO A 4 -25.25 -6.06 18.89
N LYS A 5 -24.29 -5.61 19.70
CA LYS A 5 -24.54 -4.90 20.96
C LYS A 5 -24.75 -3.40 20.77
N THR A 6 -23.95 -2.77 19.92
CA THR A 6 -23.96 -1.30 19.76
C THR A 6 -24.68 -0.86 18.49
N GLN A 7 -25.06 -1.80 17.62
CA GLN A 7 -25.62 -1.55 16.28
C GLN A 7 -24.74 -0.68 15.37
N ASP A 8 -23.48 -0.47 15.76
CA ASP A 8 -22.53 0.28 14.95
C ASP A 8 -22.09 -0.53 13.75
N ALA A 9 -22.20 0.04 12.56
CA ALA A 9 -21.63 -0.51 11.33
C ALA A 9 -20.18 -0.08 11.24
N ARG A 10 -19.25 -1.02 11.40
CA ARG A 10 -17.81 -0.78 11.27
C ARG A 10 -17.19 -1.72 10.26
N ILE A 11 -16.19 -1.23 9.56
CA ILE A 11 -15.29 -2.10 8.78
C ILE A 11 -14.42 -2.84 9.80
N SER A 12 -14.48 -4.18 9.77
CA SER A 12 -13.65 -5.05 10.59
C SER A 12 -12.85 -5.95 9.66
N GLY A 13 -11.60 -6.16 10.00
CA GLY A 13 -10.69 -7.01 9.23
C GLY A 13 -9.26 -6.46 9.25
N SER A 14 -8.30 -7.31 8.90
CA SER A 14 -6.91 -6.95 8.73
C SER A 14 -6.68 -6.22 7.40
N LEU A 15 -5.61 -5.43 7.31
CA LEU A 15 -5.23 -4.77 6.07
C LEU A 15 -4.99 -5.78 4.94
N ALA A 16 -4.34 -6.90 5.24
CA ALA A 16 -4.05 -7.95 4.26
C ALA A 16 -5.33 -8.56 3.66
N SER A 17 -6.33 -8.85 4.50
CA SER A 17 -7.62 -9.35 4.01
C SER A 17 -8.39 -8.31 3.19
N LEU A 18 -8.38 -7.05 3.62
CA LEU A 18 -8.99 -5.94 2.87
C LEU A 18 -8.36 -5.79 1.48
N CYS A 19 -7.05 -5.97 1.37
CA CYS A 19 -6.32 -5.87 0.11
C CYS A 19 -6.43 -7.13 -0.78
N GLY A 20 -7.08 -8.19 -0.29
CA GLY A 20 -7.36 -9.41 -1.05
C GLY A 20 -6.35 -10.54 -0.86
N LEU A 21 -5.36 -10.41 0.05
CA LEU A 21 -4.36 -11.44 0.28
C LEU A 21 -4.98 -12.74 0.81
N GLU A 22 -5.95 -12.66 1.71
CA GLU A 22 -6.66 -13.81 2.25
C GLU A 22 -7.34 -14.63 1.14
N LYS A 23 -8.02 -13.94 0.23
CA LYS A 23 -8.68 -14.57 -0.93
C LYS A 23 -7.66 -15.25 -1.84
N ALA A 24 -6.57 -14.56 -2.19
CA ALA A 24 -5.54 -15.09 -3.07
C ALA A 24 -4.88 -16.35 -2.48
N LEU A 25 -4.62 -16.37 -1.17
CA LEU A 25 -4.07 -17.55 -0.47
C LEU A 25 -5.05 -18.73 -0.42
N SER A 26 -6.36 -18.46 -0.24
CA SER A 26 -7.40 -19.51 -0.23
C SER A 26 -7.56 -20.17 -1.59
N GLU A 27 -7.48 -19.40 -2.66
CA GLU A 27 -7.55 -19.89 -4.04
C GLU A 27 -6.33 -20.73 -4.39
N GLU A 28 -5.14 -20.35 -3.93
CA GLU A 28 -3.91 -21.13 -4.10
C GLU A 28 -4.01 -22.51 -3.41
N LEU A 29 -4.50 -22.56 -2.17
CA LEU A 29 -4.68 -23.82 -1.44
C LEU A 29 -5.68 -24.77 -2.12
N ASN A 30 -6.78 -24.23 -2.64
CA ASN A 30 -7.81 -25.02 -3.33
C ASN A 30 -7.28 -25.59 -4.67
N ASN A 31 -6.48 -24.85 -5.39
CA ASN A 31 -5.91 -25.28 -6.67
C ASN A 31 -4.81 -26.32 -6.49
N ASN A 32 -4.01 -26.24 -5.45
CA ASN A 32 -3.01 -27.25 -5.11
C ASN A 32 -3.63 -28.61 -4.74
N ASN A 33 -4.88 -28.60 -4.26
CA ASN A 33 -5.62 -29.83 -3.94
C ASN A 33 -6.35 -30.49 -5.15
N GLN A 34 -6.37 -29.81 -6.33
CA GLN A 34 -7.07 -30.30 -7.54
C GLN A 34 -6.11 -30.58 -8.72
N SER A 35 -4.85 -30.84 -8.46
CA SER A 35 -3.77 -30.88 -9.47
C SER A 35 -3.96 -31.89 -10.60
N ASP A 36 -3.98 -31.37 -11.86
CA ASP A 36 -3.32 -31.97 -13.04
C ASP A 36 -2.97 -30.95 -14.14
N SER A 37 -3.06 -29.63 -13.90
CA SER A 37 -2.72 -28.59 -14.90
C SER A 37 -1.91 -27.44 -14.29
N ASN A 38 -0.67 -27.74 -13.86
CA ASN A 38 0.06 -26.96 -12.85
C ASN A 38 0.58 -25.58 -13.28
N GLU A 39 0.90 -25.31 -14.55
CA GLU A 39 1.61 -24.07 -14.90
C GLU A 39 0.73 -22.82 -14.95
N LYS A 40 -0.47 -22.90 -15.51
CA LYS A 40 -1.34 -21.72 -15.66
C LYS A 40 -1.94 -21.25 -14.34
N HIS A 41 -2.31 -22.17 -13.44
CA HIS A 41 -2.89 -21.82 -12.14
C HIS A 41 -1.85 -21.21 -11.20
N THR A 42 -0.61 -21.71 -11.20
CA THR A 42 0.48 -21.15 -10.39
C THR A 42 0.81 -19.71 -10.79
N ILE A 43 0.79 -19.39 -12.09
CA ILE A 43 1.06 -18.04 -12.60
C ILE A 43 -0.07 -17.06 -12.18
N GLN A 44 -1.32 -17.49 -12.26
CA GLN A 44 -2.47 -16.64 -11.93
C GLN A 44 -2.53 -16.33 -10.42
N ASN A 45 -2.25 -17.34 -9.58
CA ASN A 45 -2.26 -17.15 -8.12
C ASN A 45 -1.13 -16.25 -7.65
N ASN A 46 0.06 -16.35 -8.24
CA ASN A 46 1.17 -15.42 -7.98
C ASN A 46 0.80 -13.98 -8.34
N PHE A 47 0.06 -13.79 -9.43
CA PHE A 47 -0.41 -12.46 -9.85
C PHE A 47 -1.37 -11.85 -8.82
N GLU A 48 -2.36 -12.59 -8.33
CA GLU A 48 -3.32 -12.09 -7.32
C GLU A 48 -2.62 -11.77 -6.00
N ILE A 49 -1.65 -12.57 -5.59
CA ILE A 49 -0.81 -12.28 -4.42
C ILE A 49 0.02 -11.01 -4.65
N ASP A 50 0.61 -10.84 -5.82
CA ASP A 50 1.38 -9.65 -6.17
C ASP A 50 0.51 -8.39 -6.13
N VAL A 51 -0.70 -8.46 -6.66
CA VAL A 51 -1.69 -7.38 -6.62
C VAL A 51 -2.09 -7.06 -5.17
N ALA A 52 -2.32 -8.08 -4.34
CA ALA A 52 -2.66 -7.89 -2.94
C ALA A 52 -1.53 -7.21 -2.16
N ILE A 53 -0.29 -7.64 -2.38
CA ILE A 53 0.89 -7.01 -1.77
C ILE A 53 1.04 -5.57 -2.24
N ALA A 54 0.87 -5.30 -3.55
CA ALA A 54 0.94 -3.92 -4.07
C ALA A 54 -0.09 -3.01 -3.40
N LYS A 55 -1.33 -3.48 -3.18
CA LYS A 55 -2.37 -2.74 -2.45
C LYS A 55 -1.99 -2.49 -0.98
N ILE A 56 -1.45 -3.51 -0.29
CA ILE A 56 -0.99 -3.36 1.10
C ILE A 56 0.05 -2.25 1.19
N ILE A 57 1.06 -2.29 0.31
CA ILE A 57 2.14 -1.31 0.31
C ILE A 57 1.65 0.08 -0.10
N LEU A 58 0.73 0.20 -1.05
CA LEU A 58 0.08 1.45 -1.43
C LEU A 58 -0.63 2.10 -0.24
N MET A 59 -1.42 1.33 0.53
CA MET A 59 -2.15 1.82 1.70
C MET A 59 -1.20 2.23 2.83
N GLN A 60 -0.15 1.44 3.09
CA GLN A 60 0.88 1.79 4.06
C GLN A 60 1.65 3.05 3.63
N ALA A 61 2.00 3.18 2.34
CA ALA A 61 2.69 4.35 1.80
C ALA A 61 1.85 5.61 1.98
N GLN A 62 0.55 5.56 1.68
CA GLN A 62 -0.34 6.70 1.91
C GLN A 62 -0.34 7.11 3.38
N SER A 63 -0.47 6.18 4.31
CA SER A 63 -0.40 6.45 5.76
C SER A 63 0.94 7.06 6.16
N MET A 64 2.04 6.54 5.61
CA MET A 64 3.39 7.01 5.94
C MET A 64 3.68 8.43 5.45
N PHE A 65 3.19 8.82 4.26
CA PHE A 65 3.57 10.09 3.64
C PHE A 65 2.54 11.21 3.81
N LEU A 66 1.33 10.91 4.27
CA LEU A 66 0.31 11.94 4.51
C LEU A 66 0.73 12.95 5.58
N GLY A 67 1.44 12.50 6.62
CA GLY A 67 1.94 13.33 7.71
C GLY A 67 1.46 12.86 9.08
N GLY A 68 1.91 13.57 10.13
CA GLY A 68 1.60 13.18 11.50
C GLY A 68 2.34 11.92 11.96
N ILE A 69 1.74 11.15 12.83
CA ILE A 69 2.32 9.91 13.39
C ILE A 69 1.68 8.71 12.70
N PRO A 70 2.40 8.00 11.81
CA PRO A 70 1.88 6.80 11.21
C PRO A 70 1.77 5.69 12.24
N MET A 71 0.68 4.94 12.18
CA MET A 71 0.45 3.80 13.05
C MET A 71 0.37 2.53 12.21
N LEU A 72 1.13 1.52 12.59
CA LEU A 72 1.02 0.16 12.07
C LEU A 72 0.33 -0.70 13.12
N PHE A 73 -0.65 -1.47 12.73
CA PHE A 73 -1.23 -2.48 13.60
C PHE A 73 -0.35 -3.73 13.56
N TYR A 74 -0.23 -4.44 14.67
CA TYR A 74 0.61 -5.64 14.72
C TYR A 74 0.12 -6.70 13.71
N GLY A 75 1.07 -7.29 13.00
CA GLY A 75 0.81 -8.27 11.94
C GLY A 75 0.63 -7.66 10.55
N ASP A 76 0.35 -6.35 10.40
CA ASP A 76 0.30 -5.70 9.10
C ASP A 76 1.66 -5.74 8.39
N GLU A 77 2.75 -5.74 9.16
CA GLU A 77 4.14 -5.80 8.67
C GLU A 77 4.52 -7.14 8.06
N VAL A 78 3.73 -8.19 8.32
CA VAL A 78 3.95 -9.55 7.79
C VAL A 78 2.71 -10.13 7.10
N GLY A 79 1.68 -9.30 6.90
CA GLY A 79 0.49 -9.70 6.14
C GLY A 79 -0.42 -10.68 6.85
N TYR A 80 -0.67 -10.49 8.15
CA TYR A 80 -1.69 -11.27 8.84
C TYR A 80 -3.07 -11.04 8.24
N THR A 81 -3.75 -12.13 7.91
CA THR A 81 -5.14 -12.14 7.44
C THR A 81 -6.11 -12.19 8.62
N ASN A 82 -7.41 -12.16 8.33
CA ASN A 82 -8.43 -12.29 9.35
C ASN A 82 -8.34 -13.62 10.10
N ASP A 83 -8.56 -13.54 11.40
CA ASP A 83 -8.67 -14.72 12.27
C ASP A 83 -10.14 -14.95 12.62
N TYR A 84 -10.70 -16.05 12.15
CA TYR A 84 -12.09 -16.43 12.40
C TYR A 84 -12.23 -17.38 13.60
N SER A 85 -11.13 -17.77 14.25
CA SER A 85 -11.14 -18.69 15.40
C SER A 85 -11.99 -18.18 16.57
N TYR A 86 -12.14 -16.83 16.68
CA TYR A 86 -12.94 -16.20 17.73
C TYR A 86 -14.41 -16.65 17.71
N LEU A 87 -14.94 -17.08 16.56
CA LEU A 87 -16.33 -17.57 16.43
C LEU A 87 -16.61 -18.83 17.27
N GLY A 88 -15.58 -19.63 17.52
CA GLY A 88 -15.65 -20.82 18.38
C GLY A 88 -15.66 -20.50 19.88
N TYR A 89 -15.47 -19.25 20.28
CA TYR A 89 -15.41 -18.85 21.69
C TYR A 89 -16.65 -18.03 22.08
N PRO A 90 -17.56 -18.57 22.93
CA PRO A 90 -18.80 -17.85 23.33
C PRO A 90 -18.55 -16.45 23.92
N SER A 91 -17.40 -16.23 24.56
CA SER A 91 -17.01 -14.94 25.14
C SER A 91 -16.54 -13.91 24.12
N LYS A 92 -16.25 -14.31 22.87
CA LYS A 92 -15.70 -13.47 21.81
C LYS A 92 -16.59 -13.41 20.56
N SER A 93 -17.38 -14.46 20.29
CA SER A 93 -18.14 -14.62 19.04
C SER A 93 -19.10 -13.50 18.71
N TYR A 94 -19.55 -12.74 19.68
CA TYR A 94 -20.42 -11.57 19.52
C TYR A 94 -19.68 -10.28 19.13
N ASP A 95 -18.35 -10.26 19.13
CA ASP A 95 -17.54 -9.09 18.87
C ASP A 95 -16.58 -9.33 17.69
N ASN A 96 -16.95 -8.84 16.52
CA ASN A 96 -16.19 -8.99 15.29
C ASN A 96 -14.83 -8.27 15.26
N ARG A 97 -14.51 -7.48 16.29
CA ARG A 97 -13.16 -6.87 16.41
C ARG A 97 -12.08 -7.91 16.64
N TRP A 98 -12.45 -9.11 17.10
CA TRP A 98 -11.50 -10.21 17.23
C TRP A 98 -10.96 -10.70 15.89
N MET A 99 -11.69 -10.49 14.79
CA MET A 99 -11.28 -10.88 13.47
C MET A 99 -9.91 -10.30 13.05
N HIS A 100 -9.62 -9.06 13.43
CA HIS A 100 -8.34 -8.41 13.12
C HIS A 100 -7.36 -8.42 14.31
N ARG A 101 -7.56 -9.33 15.24
CA ARG A 101 -6.68 -9.55 16.41
C ARG A 101 -6.20 -11.01 16.45
N PRO A 102 -5.48 -11.45 15.39
CA PRO A 102 -5.00 -12.81 15.31
C PRO A 102 -4.03 -13.10 16.46
N ILE A 103 -3.95 -14.38 16.84
CA ILE A 103 -2.88 -14.86 17.73
C ILE A 103 -1.57 -14.74 16.96
N ILE A 104 -0.52 -14.24 17.62
CA ILE A 104 0.81 -14.13 17.01
C ILE A 104 1.35 -15.52 16.72
N ASP A 105 1.67 -15.75 15.46
CA ASP A 105 2.36 -16.92 14.94
C ASP A 105 3.85 -16.59 14.72
N TRP A 106 4.69 -17.10 15.61
CA TRP A 106 6.13 -16.81 15.54
C TRP A 106 6.83 -17.49 14.38
N GLU A 107 6.30 -18.63 13.88
CA GLU A 107 6.84 -19.30 12.69
C GLU A 107 6.55 -18.46 11.44
N LYS A 108 5.32 -17.98 11.30
CA LYS A 108 4.96 -17.01 10.25
C LYS A 108 5.83 -15.76 10.33
N ASN A 109 6.01 -15.18 11.50
CA ASN A 109 6.86 -14.00 11.68
C ASN A 109 8.32 -14.25 11.29
N ALA A 110 8.84 -15.46 11.52
CA ALA A 110 10.19 -15.83 11.13
C ALA A 110 10.39 -15.81 9.60
N LEU A 111 9.33 -16.05 8.80
CA LEU A 111 9.37 -15.99 7.35
C LEU A 111 9.69 -14.58 6.83
N ALA A 112 9.50 -13.54 7.63
CA ALA A 112 9.94 -12.17 7.29
C ALA A 112 11.45 -12.07 6.99
N LYS A 113 12.25 -12.99 7.51
CA LYS A 113 13.70 -13.08 7.26
C LYS A 113 14.06 -13.94 6.06
N GLN A 114 13.12 -14.71 5.53
CA GLN A 114 13.34 -15.61 4.40
C GLN A 114 12.98 -14.91 3.08
N LYS A 115 14.00 -14.62 2.29
CA LYS A 115 13.85 -13.91 1.01
C LYS A 115 12.86 -14.62 0.08
N GLY A 116 11.91 -13.85 -0.45
CA GLY A 116 10.94 -14.30 -1.45
C GLY A 116 9.59 -14.75 -0.87
N THR A 117 9.48 -14.96 0.44
CA THR A 117 8.18 -15.21 1.08
C THR A 117 7.29 -13.96 1.04
N ILE A 118 6.00 -14.15 1.18
CA ILE A 118 5.01 -13.06 1.25
C ILE A 118 5.33 -12.14 2.42
N GLU A 119 5.62 -12.73 3.58
CA GLU A 119 5.99 -12.03 4.81
C GLU A 119 7.25 -11.18 4.62
N ASN A 120 8.28 -11.72 3.97
CA ASN A 120 9.52 -11.00 3.69
C ASN A 120 9.27 -9.81 2.72
N ARG A 121 8.46 -10.02 1.71
CA ARG A 121 8.15 -8.98 0.71
C ARG A 121 7.43 -7.80 1.38
N ILE A 122 6.42 -8.06 2.20
CA ILE A 122 5.67 -7.04 2.92
C ILE A 122 6.58 -6.36 3.96
N PHE A 123 7.31 -7.14 4.76
CA PHE A 123 8.18 -6.63 5.81
C PHE A 123 9.28 -5.73 5.27
N SER A 124 9.99 -6.18 4.22
CA SER A 124 11.06 -5.41 3.60
C SER A 124 10.54 -4.10 2.98
N ALA A 125 9.36 -4.14 2.35
CA ALA A 125 8.74 -2.93 1.81
C ALA A 125 8.32 -1.97 2.93
N THR A 126 7.72 -2.47 4.02
CA THR A 126 7.35 -1.66 5.19
C THR A 126 8.58 -1.01 5.82
N GLN A 127 9.68 -1.76 5.99
CA GLN A 127 10.94 -1.20 6.47
C GLN A 127 11.46 -0.08 5.56
N LYS A 128 11.42 -0.28 4.24
CA LYS A 128 11.84 0.73 3.26
C LYS A 128 10.98 1.99 3.32
N LEU A 129 9.65 1.85 3.50
CA LEU A 129 8.73 2.98 3.71
C LEU A 129 9.11 3.79 4.95
N ILE A 130 9.37 3.11 6.07
CA ILE A 130 9.79 3.75 7.33
C ILE A 130 11.13 4.48 7.15
N GLN A 131 12.09 3.85 6.48
CA GLN A 131 13.41 4.46 6.22
C GLN A 131 13.28 5.70 5.34
N LEU A 132 12.51 5.62 4.24
CA LEU A 132 12.27 6.75 3.35
C LEU A 132 11.58 7.90 4.10
N ARG A 133 10.54 7.60 4.89
CA ARG A 133 9.88 8.61 5.70
C ARG A 133 10.85 9.28 6.68
N LYS A 134 11.71 8.50 7.36
CA LYS A 134 12.70 9.04 8.33
C LYS A 134 13.77 9.91 7.67
N SER A 135 14.11 9.65 6.42
CA SER A 135 15.08 10.45 5.68
C SER A 135 14.57 11.86 5.34
N LEU A 136 13.26 12.09 5.45
CA LEU A 136 12.58 13.34 5.11
C LEU A 136 11.78 13.83 6.33
N ALA A 137 12.47 14.52 7.25
CA ALA A 137 11.93 14.90 8.57
C ALA A 137 10.61 15.71 8.51
N PHE A 138 10.38 16.46 7.42
CA PHE A 138 9.18 17.28 7.25
C PHE A 138 7.87 16.47 7.06
N PHE A 139 7.94 15.16 6.87
CA PHE A 139 6.75 14.31 6.90
C PHE A 139 6.11 14.20 8.29
N SER A 140 6.83 14.53 9.35
CA SER A 140 6.26 14.58 10.70
C SER A 140 5.37 15.80 10.94
N ASP A 141 5.53 16.87 10.18
CA ASP A 141 4.68 18.06 10.24
C ASP A 141 3.31 17.77 9.59
N THR A 142 2.25 18.34 10.12
CA THR A 142 0.87 18.20 9.60
C THR A 142 0.41 19.41 8.79
N LYS A 143 1.15 20.51 8.79
CA LYS A 143 0.74 21.79 8.19
C LYS A 143 1.31 22.01 6.79
N ASN A 144 2.40 21.35 6.45
CA ASN A 144 3.15 21.55 5.20
C ASN A 144 2.63 20.62 4.08
N ILE A 145 1.34 20.62 3.83
CA ILE A 145 0.70 19.80 2.80
C ILE A 145 -0.10 20.69 1.84
N THR A 146 0.01 20.42 0.55
CA THR A 146 -0.83 20.98 -0.51
C THR A 146 -1.41 19.84 -1.32
N TRP A 147 -2.74 19.80 -1.44
CA TRP A 147 -3.41 18.79 -2.24
C TRP A 147 -3.23 19.07 -3.73
N LEU A 148 -3.03 18.01 -4.50
CA LEU A 148 -2.93 18.02 -5.95
C LEU A 148 -4.25 17.62 -6.60
N SER A 149 -4.47 18.11 -7.81
CA SER A 149 -5.54 17.64 -8.70
C SER A 149 -4.92 16.93 -9.90
N PRO A 150 -4.69 15.61 -9.84
CA PRO A 150 -4.03 14.87 -10.93
C PRO A 150 -4.88 14.73 -12.20
N HIS A 151 -6.08 15.31 -12.24
CA HIS A 151 -7.08 15.19 -13.33
C HIS A 151 -7.43 13.74 -13.69
N ASN A 152 -7.29 12.85 -12.70
CA ASN A 152 -7.63 11.43 -12.78
C ASN A 152 -8.31 11.03 -11.46
N ILE A 153 -9.56 10.59 -11.53
CA ILE A 153 -10.40 10.28 -10.36
C ILE A 153 -9.88 9.10 -9.52
N HIS A 154 -8.97 8.31 -10.07
CA HIS A 154 -8.39 7.16 -9.39
C HIS A 154 -7.02 7.46 -8.75
N VAL A 155 -6.50 8.66 -8.97
CA VAL A 155 -5.19 9.06 -8.44
C VAL A 155 -5.36 10.12 -7.38
N ALA A 156 -4.92 9.84 -6.17
CA ALA A 156 -4.75 10.85 -5.14
C ALA A 156 -3.32 11.41 -5.19
N GLY A 157 -3.18 12.69 -4.87
CA GLY A 157 -1.88 13.34 -4.84
C GLY A 157 -1.81 14.49 -3.85
N PHE A 158 -0.62 14.71 -3.32
CA PHE A 158 -0.31 15.87 -2.49
C PHE A 158 1.19 16.19 -2.55
N ILE A 159 1.51 17.44 -2.26
CA ILE A 159 2.89 17.91 -2.06
C ILE A 159 3.15 17.98 -0.56
N ARG A 160 4.32 17.49 -0.15
CA ARG A 160 4.92 17.79 1.15
C ARG A 160 6.12 18.68 0.91
N TYR A 161 6.32 19.66 1.76
CA TYR A 161 7.38 20.65 1.53
C TYR A 161 7.95 21.21 2.83
N ASN A 162 9.14 21.74 2.72
CA ASN A 162 9.77 22.68 3.63
C ASN A 162 10.37 23.83 2.82
N GLU A 163 11.23 24.67 3.44
CA GLU A 163 11.86 25.80 2.77
C GLU A 163 12.82 25.38 1.64
N GLU A 164 13.38 24.17 1.72
CA GLU A 164 14.41 23.69 0.80
C GLU A 164 13.85 22.75 -0.29
N LYS A 165 12.84 21.94 0.04
CA LYS A 165 12.40 20.81 -0.79
C LYS A 165 10.89 20.71 -0.93
N LYS A 166 10.45 20.26 -2.12
CA LYS A 166 9.10 19.83 -2.40
C LYS A 166 9.11 18.38 -2.85
N ILE A 167 8.25 17.56 -2.23
CA ILE A 167 8.08 16.15 -2.56
C ILE A 167 6.64 15.93 -2.99
N TYR A 168 6.46 15.37 -4.18
CA TYR A 168 5.17 15.03 -4.75
C TYR A 168 4.87 13.58 -4.46
N CYS A 169 3.79 13.32 -3.75
CA CYS A 169 3.32 11.97 -3.44
C CYS A 169 2.09 11.69 -4.29
N LEU A 170 2.14 10.66 -5.12
CA LEU A 170 1.04 10.23 -6.00
C LEU A 170 0.70 8.76 -5.72
N PHE A 171 -0.60 8.44 -5.77
CA PHE A 171 -1.13 7.11 -5.43
C PHE A 171 -2.20 6.72 -6.44
N ASN A 172 -1.96 5.69 -7.25
CA ASN A 172 -2.94 5.12 -8.17
C ASN A 172 -3.72 4.00 -7.48
N PHE A 173 -4.98 4.22 -7.16
CA PHE A 173 -5.87 3.23 -6.54
C PHE A 173 -6.61 2.35 -7.55
N ASN A 174 -6.32 2.49 -8.85
CA ASN A 174 -6.96 1.72 -9.90
C ASN A 174 -6.22 0.41 -10.18
N ASN A 175 -6.96 -0.57 -10.67
CA ASN A 175 -6.44 -1.80 -11.26
C ASN A 175 -5.96 -1.63 -12.72
N LYS A 176 -5.88 -0.40 -13.20
CA LYS A 176 -5.37 -0.02 -14.52
C LYS A 176 -4.32 1.06 -14.39
N ALA A 177 -3.46 1.16 -15.41
CA ALA A 177 -2.51 2.25 -15.49
C ALA A 177 -3.22 3.61 -15.51
N ALA A 178 -2.66 4.58 -14.81
CA ALA A 178 -3.11 5.96 -14.77
C ALA A 178 -2.14 6.87 -15.50
N TYR A 179 -2.68 7.80 -16.26
CA TYR A 179 -1.92 8.75 -17.06
C TYR A 179 -2.02 10.13 -16.41
N ILE A 180 -0.89 10.70 -16.02
CA ILE A 180 -0.78 11.98 -15.33
C ILE A 180 -0.07 12.95 -16.25
N THR A 181 -0.69 14.10 -16.53
CA THR A 181 -0.08 15.14 -17.36
C THR A 181 1.13 15.75 -16.64
N TRP A 182 2.18 16.07 -17.38
CA TRP A 182 3.36 16.75 -16.83
C TRP A 182 3.04 18.14 -16.29
N PHE A 183 1.93 18.72 -16.71
CA PHE A 183 1.43 20.01 -16.22
C PHE A 183 1.26 20.02 -14.69
N LEU A 184 0.84 18.90 -14.09
CA LEU A 184 0.70 18.75 -12.64
C LEU A 184 1.95 19.22 -11.86
N PHE A 185 3.14 18.96 -12.40
CA PHE A 185 4.40 19.32 -11.74
C PHE A 185 4.82 20.77 -12.02
N LYS A 186 4.22 21.42 -13.03
CA LYS A 186 4.49 22.78 -13.43
C LYS A 186 3.58 23.80 -12.73
N GLU A 187 2.41 23.39 -12.28
CA GLU A 187 1.41 24.26 -11.62
C GLU A 187 1.90 24.87 -10.30
N HIS A 188 2.81 24.20 -9.59
CA HIS A 188 3.18 24.53 -8.20
C HIS A 188 4.61 25.08 -8.06
N GLY A 189 5.13 25.71 -9.07
CA GLY A 189 6.44 26.36 -9.04
C GLY A 189 7.19 26.33 -10.36
N LEU A 190 8.51 26.37 -10.31
CA LEU A 190 9.36 26.27 -11.48
C LEU A 190 9.16 24.89 -12.13
N ALA A 191 9.06 24.87 -13.46
CA ALA A 191 8.96 23.65 -14.21
C ALA A 191 10.23 22.78 -13.98
N PRO A 192 10.09 21.55 -13.45
CA PRO A 192 11.24 20.69 -13.25
C PRO A 192 11.74 20.15 -14.59
N ILE A 193 13.02 19.80 -14.64
CA ILE A 193 13.62 19.13 -15.81
C ILE A 193 13.52 17.61 -15.65
N GLU A 194 13.68 17.13 -14.43
CA GLU A 194 13.68 15.71 -14.11
C GLU A 194 12.97 15.46 -12.76
N LEU A 195 12.35 14.30 -12.63
CA LEU A 195 11.82 13.79 -11.37
C LEU A 195 12.63 12.56 -10.95
N VAL A 196 12.90 12.44 -9.66
CA VAL A 196 13.45 11.21 -9.08
C VAL A 196 12.38 10.60 -8.17
N ASP A 197 11.93 9.39 -8.48
CA ASP A 197 11.11 8.63 -7.55
C ASP A 197 11.98 8.05 -6.44
N LEU A 198 11.88 8.58 -5.26
CA LEU A 198 12.66 8.17 -4.09
C LEU A 198 12.34 6.74 -3.63
N TRP A 199 11.16 6.21 -4.00
CA TRP A 199 10.81 4.83 -3.72
C TRP A 199 11.51 3.83 -4.63
N SER A 200 11.41 4.02 -5.94
CA SER A 200 12.01 3.09 -6.92
C SER A 200 13.45 3.45 -7.30
N GLY A 201 13.87 4.68 -7.08
CA GLY A 201 15.14 5.23 -7.57
C GLY A 201 15.11 5.60 -9.06
N LYS A 202 13.96 5.44 -9.74
CA LYS A 202 13.83 5.77 -11.16
C LYS A 202 13.85 7.28 -11.37
N LYS A 203 14.51 7.70 -12.45
CA LYS A 203 14.49 9.05 -12.95
C LYS A 203 13.52 9.17 -14.12
N HIS A 204 12.77 10.25 -14.14
CA HIS A 204 11.80 10.56 -15.17
C HIS A 204 12.10 11.94 -15.73
N LYS A 205 12.45 11.99 -17.02
CA LYS A 205 12.58 13.27 -17.70
C LYS A 205 11.19 13.87 -17.91
N VAL A 206 11.04 15.14 -17.58
CA VAL A 206 9.77 15.84 -17.75
C VAL A 206 9.50 16.03 -19.22
N GLY A 207 8.37 15.54 -19.69
CA GLY A 207 7.94 15.64 -21.08
C GLY A 207 7.20 16.93 -21.38
N SER A 208 6.71 17.02 -22.62
CA SER A 208 5.81 18.09 -23.06
C SER A 208 4.43 17.96 -22.40
N ASP A 209 3.60 19.00 -22.52
CA ASP A 209 2.24 18.99 -21.95
C ASP A 209 1.29 18.00 -22.65
N HIS A 210 1.72 17.42 -23.78
CA HIS A 210 0.99 16.39 -24.52
C HIS A 210 1.44 14.96 -24.17
N GLU A 211 2.43 14.82 -23.31
CA GLU A 211 2.93 13.54 -22.83
C GLU A 211 2.46 13.28 -21.40
N TYR A 212 2.57 12.03 -20.96
CA TYR A 212 2.08 11.60 -19.67
C TYR A 212 3.15 10.86 -18.88
N LEU A 213 3.18 11.10 -17.57
CA LEU A 213 3.74 10.18 -16.62
C LEU A 213 2.75 9.02 -16.45
N VAL A 214 3.21 7.78 -16.65
CA VAL A 214 2.39 6.59 -16.47
C VAL A 214 2.65 6.03 -15.08
N MET A 215 1.58 5.82 -14.34
CA MET A 215 1.58 5.08 -13.07
C MET A 215 0.92 3.72 -13.26
N GLU A 216 1.62 2.65 -12.93
CA GLU A 216 1.10 1.30 -13.01
C GLU A 216 -0.07 1.06 -12.05
N PRO A 217 -0.86 -0.03 -12.21
CA PRO A 217 -1.91 -0.40 -11.27
C PRO A 217 -1.38 -0.48 -9.83
N TYR A 218 -2.09 0.15 -8.90
CA TYR A 218 -1.76 0.18 -7.47
C TYR A 218 -0.35 0.70 -7.14
N GLN A 219 0.25 1.45 -8.06
CA GLN A 219 1.54 2.10 -7.84
C GLN A 219 1.39 3.36 -7.00
N PHE A 220 2.36 3.62 -6.13
CA PHE A 220 2.61 4.95 -5.58
C PHE A 220 4.00 5.43 -6.00
N ALA A 221 4.19 6.73 -5.95
CA ALA A 221 5.47 7.37 -6.21
C ALA A 221 5.70 8.55 -5.25
N VAL A 222 6.95 8.76 -4.90
CA VAL A 222 7.42 9.84 -4.03
C VAL A 222 8.49 10.60 -4.78
N PHE A 223 8.08 11.64 -5.52
CA PHE A 223 8.96 12.36 -6.43
C PHE A 223 9.64 13.56 -5.79
N GLU A 224 10.96 13.62 -5.89
CA GLU A 224 11.76 14.83 -5.72
C GLU A 224 11.96 15.49 -7.09
N LEU A 225 11.79 16.82 -7.15
CA LEU A 225 12.01 17.58 -8.37
C LEU A 225 13.47 17.99 -8.47
N LEU A 226 14.05 17.80 -9.65
CA LEU A 226 15.36 18.33 -10.00
C LEU A 226 15.21 19.43 -11.04
N SER A 227 15.75 20.59 -10.74
CA SER A 227 15.78 21.77 -11.62
C SER A 227 17.07 21.85 -12.43
#